data_c5d9122a6dfac0fe5bdc2eab8ea9a0a6
#
_entry.id   c5d9122a6dfac0fe5bdc2eab8ea9a0a6
#
_cell.length_a   1.000
_cell.length_b   1.000
_cell.length_c   1.000
_cell.angle_alpha   90.00
_cell.angle_beta   90.00
_cell.angle_gamma   90.00
#
_symmetry.space_group_name_H-M   'P 1'
#
loop_
_entity.id
_entity.type
_entity.pdbx_description
1 polymer ?
#
loop_
_entity_poly.entity_id
_entity_poly.type
_entity_poly.pdbx_seq_one_letter_code
_entity_poly.pdbx_strand_id
1 'polypeptide(L)'
;MNKTWLIMKNFEKRPLLIYDGECEFCIKWACKFKAMTGKFITFIPLQNLPVDYEYVTREACLKSVQYIDGNNRVSKGAEAIFQLFHTAKKGSFLFTCYRRIPIFRVFTEFIYSWVARNRHLFS
;
A
#
# COMPACT_ATOMS: atom_id res chain seq x y z
N MET A 1 -11.08 24.15 12.96
CA MET A 1 -10.07 23.11 12.79
C MET A 1 -9.45 23.17 11.44
N ASN A 2 -8.16 23.01 11.39
CA ASN A 2 -7.43 23.14 10.15
C ASN A 2 -7.23 21.76 9.49
N LYS A 3 -6.68 21.77 8.28
CA LYS A 3 -6.42 20.55 7.53
C LYS A 3 -5.45 19.61 8.25
N THR A 4 -4.54 20.16 9.05
CA THR A 4 -3.53 19.38 9.77
C THR A 4 -4.19 18.40 10.73
N TRP A 5 -5.24 18.81 11.42
CA TRP A 5 -5.96 17.94 12.34
C TRP A 5 -6.62 16.76 11.61
N LEU A 6 -7.26 17.05 10.47
CA LEU A 6 -7.91 16.02 9.67
C LEU A 6 -6.88 15.00 9.13
N ILE A 7 -5.74 15.49 8.70
CA ILE A 7 -4.66 14.63 8.19
C ILE A 7 -4.14 13.72 9.31
N MET A 8 -3.88 14.30 10.50
CA MET A 8 -3.42 13.52 11.65
C MET A 8 -4.42 12.44 12.04
N LYS A 9 -5.71 12.77 11.99
CA LYS A 9 -6.75 11.80 12.32
C LYS A 9 -6.75 10.64 11.34
N ASN A 10 -6.49 10.91 10.06
CA ASN A 10 -6.40 9.86 9.03
C ASN A 10 -5.22 8.94 9.26
N PHE A 11 -4.09 9.46 9.76
CA PHE A 11 -2.91 8.66 10.05
C PHE A 11 -3.14 7.67 11.18
N GLU A 12 -4.09 7.94 12.06
CA GLU A 12 -4.40 7.06 13.17
C GLU A 12 -5.31 5.90 12.77
N LYS A 13 -5.97 6.00 11.61
CA LYS A 13 -6.86 4.94 11.14
C LYS A 13 -6.07 3.83 10.49
N ARG A 14 -6.20 2.64 11.04
CA ARG A 14 -5.60 1.43 10.49
C ARG A 14 -6.70 0.48 10.02
N PRO A 15 -6.46 -0.34 9.00
CA PRO A 15 -5.25 -0.43 8.17
C PRO A 15 -5.07 0.77 7.26
N LEU A 16 -3.82 1.03 6.90
CA LEU A 16 -3.45 2.20 6.12
C LEU A 16 -2.58 1.80 4.93
N LEU A 17 -2.93 2.23 3.73
CA LEU A 17 -2.10 2.05 2.54
C LEU A 17 -1.56 3.40 2.10
N ILE A 18 -0.24 3.46 1.92
CA ILE A 18 0.44 4.69 1.52
C ILE A 18 0.94 4.52 0.09
N TYR A 19 0.55 5.44 -0.78
CA TYR A 19 0.92 5.41 -2.20
C TYR A 19 1.52 6.74 -2.61
N ASP A 20 2.20 6.75 -3.77
CA ASP A 20 2.80 7.98 -4.31
C ASP A 20 1.71 8.79 -5.02
N GLY A 21 1.34 9.92 -4.43
CA GLY A 21 0.30 10.79 -4.95
C GLY A 21 0.71 11.63 -6.16
N GLU A 22 1.98 11.59 -6.54
CA GLU A 22 2.46 12.29 -7.72
C GLU A 22 2.68 11.36 -8.92
N CYS A 23 2.44 10.06 -8.73
CA CYS A 23 2.62 9.05 -9.76
C CYS A 23 1.23 8.65 -10.29
N GLU A 24 0.97 8.94 -11.57
CA GLU A 24 -0.34 8.64 -12.18
C GLU A 24 -0.70 7.15 -12.09
N PHE A 25 0.28 6.29 -12.32
CA PHE A 25 0.09 4.85 -12.20
C PHE A 25 -0.31 4.46 -10.77
N CYS A 26 0.37 5.03 -9.78
CA CYS A 26 0.09 4.73 -8.38
C CYS A 26 -1.29 5.22 -7.96
N ILE A 27 -1.68 6.42 -8.41
CA ILE A 27 -3.01 6.98 -8.14
C ILE A 27 -4.09 6.09 -8.76
N LYS A 28 -3.90 5.70 -10.02
CA LYS A 28 -4.84 4.84 -10.74
C LYS A 28 -5.08 3.53 -10.00
N TRP A 29 -4.02 2.86 -9.58
CA TRP A 29 -4.14 1.58 -8.87
C TRP A 29 -4.70 1.75 -7.47
N ALA A 30 -4.32 2.84 -6.77
CA ALA A 30 -4.89 3.13 -5.46
C ALA A 30 -6.40 3.32 -5.56
N CYS A 31 -6.87 4.03 -6.58
CA CYS A 31 -8.31 4.20 -6.80
C CYS A 31 -9.00 2.87 -7.06
N LYS A 32 -8.40 1.99 -7.87
CA LYS A 32 -8.96 0.67 -8.15
C LYS A 32 -9.02 -0.18 -6.88
N PHE A 33 -7.95 -0.19 -6.10
CA PHE A 33 -7.91 -0.95 -4.85
C PHE A 33 -8.93 -0.41 -3.85
N LYS A 34 -9.07 0.91 -3.77
CA LYS A 34 -10.06 1.53 -2.88
C LYS A 34 -11.48 1.10 -3.27
N ALA A 35 -11.78 1.07 -4.57
CA ALA A 35 -13.08 0.63 -5.05
C ALA A 35 -13.34 -0.84 -4.68
N MET A 36 -12.31 -1.68 -4.72
CA MET A 36 -12.44 -3.10 -4.39
C MET A 36 -12.53 -3.37 -2.89
N THR A 37 -11.84 -2.58 -2.06
CA THR A 37 -11.75 -2.83 -0.63
C THR A 37 -12.76 -2.02 0.19
N GLY A 38 -13.35 -0.99 -0.40
CA GLY A 38 -14.36 -0.18 0.28
C GLY A 38 -13.80 0.60 1.46
N LYS A 39 -14.53 0.57 2.57
CA LYS A 39 -14.19 1.35 3.76
C LYS A 39 -13.21 0.67 4.70
N PHE A 40 -12.81 -0.55 4.39
CA PHE A 40 -11.96 -1.32 5.30
C PHE A 40 -10.55 -0.75 5.43
N ILE A 41 -10.09 0.00 4.43
CA ILE A 41 -8.71 0.46 4.36
C ILE A 41 -8.68 1.96 4.09
N THR A 42 -7.79 2.66 4.78
CA THR A 42 -7.55 4.09 4.57
C THR A 42 -6.41 4.25 3.57
N PHE A 43 -6.61 5.04 2.53
CA PHE A 43 -5.60 5.30 1.50
C PHE A 43 -5.08 6.72 1.65
N ILE A 44 -3.76 6.88 1.77
CA ILE A 44 -3.12 8.18 1.95
C ILE A 44 -1.97 8.33 0.98
N PRO A 45 -1.89 9.46 0.23
CA PRO A 45 -0.68 9.73 -0.55
C PRO A 45 0.49 10.06 0.36
N LEU A 46 1.69 9.63 -0.01
CA LEU A 46 2.87 9.83 0.81
C LEU A 46 3.17 11.32 1.04
N GLN A 47 2.72 12.18 0.14
CA GLN A 47 2.90 13.62 0.24
C GLN A 47 2.17 14.22 1.43
N ASN A 48 1.17 13.51 1.97
CA ASN A 48 0.43 13.94 3.16
C ASN A 48 1.01 13.41 4.46
N LEU A 49 2.08 12.60 4.40
CA LEU A 49 2.72 12.09 5.61
C LEU A 49 3.63 13.14 6.24
N PRO A 50 3.73 13.16 7.58
CA PRO A 50 4.76 13.96 8.25
C PRO A 50 6.16 13.53 7.80
N VAL A 51 7.10 14.47 7.81
CA VAL A 51 8.48 14.18 7.36
C VAL A 51 9.13 13.10 8.23
N ASP A 52 8.84 13.11 9.52
CA ASP A 52 9.42 12.19 10.50
C ASP A 52 8.45 11.13 10.96
N TYR A 53 7.61 10.64 10.02
CA TYR A 53 6.66 9.57 10.33
C TYR A 53 7.43 8.30 10.74
N GLU A 54 7.10 7.75 11.91
CA GLU A 54 7.93 6.72 12.55
C GLU A 54 7.86 5.35 11.89
N TYR A 55 6.77 5.04 11.17
CA TYR A 55 6.56 3.69 10.63
C TYR A 55 7.23 3.46 9.30
N VAL A 56 7.28 4.47 8.44
CA VAL A 56 7.90 4.33 7.11
C VAL A 56 8.55 5.66 6.71
N THR A 57 9.61 5.56 5.91
CA THR A 57 10.26 6.74 5.36
C THR A 57 9.63 7.11 4.01
N ARG A 58 9.80 8.37 3.62
CA ARG A 58 9.34 8.83 2.30
C ARG A 58 10.06 8.08 1.18
N GLU A 59 11.34 7.78 1.37
CA GLU A 59 12.10 7.01 0.38
C GLU A 59 11.50 5.63 0.15
N ALA A 60 11.11 4.94 1.20
CA ALA A 60 10.47 3.63 1.08
C ALA A 60 9.16 3.73 0.31
N CYS A 61 8.37 4.79 0.59
CA CYS A 61 7.09 4.99 -0.10
C CYS A 61 7.27 5.32 -1.58
N LEU A 62 8.36 5.98 -1.95
CA LEU A 62 8.67 6.27 -3.35
C LEU A 62 9.06 5.02 -4.12
N LYS A 63 9.69 4.06 -3.44
CA LYS A 63 10.14 2.82 -4.07
C LYS A 63 9.01 1.81 -4.24
N SER A 64 8.09 1.75 -3.28
CA SER A 64 7.00 0.78 -3.33
C SER A 64 5.86 1.22 -2.43
N VAL A 65 4.67 0.68 -2.69
CA VAL A 65 3.51 0.91 -1.86
C VAL A 65 3.77 0.29 -0.47
N GLN A 66 3.30 0.98 0.58
CA GLN A 66 3.45 0.54 1.96
C GLN A 66 2.09 0.31 2.59
N TYR A 67 1.97 -0.74 3.36
CA TYR A 67 0.72 -1.10 4.05
C TYR A 67 1.00 -1.29 5.54
N ILE A 68 0.23 -0.61 6.38
CA ILE A 68 0.35 -0.71 7.83
C ILE A 68 -0.95 -1.31 8.37
N ASP A 69 -0.86 -2.51 8.97
CA ASP A 69 -2.05 -3.19 9.48
C ASP A 69 -2.49 -2.66 10.84
N GLY A 70 -3.56 -3.25 11.38
CA GLY A 70 -4.12 -2.83 12.66
C GLY A 70 -3.18 -3.01 13.84
N ASN A 71 -2.13 -3.79 13.69
CA ASN A 71 -1.11 -4.03 14.73
C ASN A 71 0.17 -3.23 14.45
N ASN A 72 0.10 -2.26 13.53
CA ASN A 72 1.24 -1.40 13.15
C ASN A 72 2.38 -2.16 12.47
N ARG A 73 2.08 -3.32 11.89
CA ARG A 73 3.05 -4.08 11.11
C ARG A 73 3.09 -3.52 9.69
N VAL A 74 4.29 -3.23 9.19
CA VAL A 74 4.49 -2.64 7.87
C VAL A 74 4.81 -3.73 6.85
N SER A 75 4.09 -3.72 5.74
CA SER A 75 4.36 -4.57 4.57
C SER A 75 4.61 -3.67 3.36
N LYS A 76 5.39 -4.15 2.41
CA LYS A 76 5.72 -3.36 1.21
C LYS A 76 5.61 -4.23 -0.04
N GLY A 77 5.48 -3.57 -1.20
CA GLY A 77 5.48 -4.24 -2.48
C GLY A 77 4.30 -5.18 -2.66
N ALA A 78 4.56 -6.33 -3.24
CA ALA A 78 3.51 -7.32 -3.48
C ALA A 78 2.88 -7.82 -2.18
N GLU A 79 3.67 -7.95 -1.11
CA GLU A 79 3.14 -8.36 0.19
C GLU A 79 2.10 -7.37 0.68
N ALA A 80 2.35 -6.06 0.50
CA ALA A 80 1.41 -5.03 0.90
C ALA A 80 0.05 -5.21 0.20
N ILE A 81 0.09 -5.52 -1.10
CA ILE A 81 -1.12 -5.70 -1.88
C ILE A 81 -1.87 -6.96 -1.45
N PHE A 82 -1.17 -8.06 -1.21
CA PHE A 82 -1.81 -9.29 -0.73
C PHE A 82 -2.40 -9.09 0.67
N GLN A 83 -1.72 -8.37 1.55
CA GLN A 83 -2.22 -8.04 2.88
C GLN A 83 -3.50 -7.21 2.78
N LEU A 84 -3.51 -6.25 1.88
CA LEU A 84 -4.67 -5.39 1.65
C LEU A 84 -5.90 -6.21 1.28
N PHE A 85 -5.77 -7.12 0.33
CA PHE A 85 -6.89 -7.97 -0.08
C PHE A 85 -7.30 -8.94 1.00
N HIS A 86 -6.34 -9.46 1.75
CA HIS A 86 -6.64 -10.35 2.87
C HIS A 86 -7.47 -9.63 3.93
N THR A 87 -7.09 -8.41 4.29
CA THR A 87 -7.81 -7.60 5.27
C THR A 87 -9.23 -7.31 4.80
N ALA A 88 -9.41 -7.03 3.52
CA ALA A 88 -10.73 -6.76 2.94
C ALA A 88 -11.53 -8.04 2.69
N LYS A 89 -11.00 -9.19 3.06
CA LYS A 89 -11.60 -10.51 2.87
C LYS A 89 -11.83 -10.84 1.40
N LYS A 90 -10.94 -10.34 0.55
CA LYS A 90 -10.96 -10.61 -0.89
C LYS A 90 -9.62 -11.20 -1.28
N GLY A 91 -9.63 -12.42 -1.81
CA GLY A 91 -8.39 -13.05 -2.26
C GLY A 91 -7.49 -13.55 -1.15
N SER A 92 -8.04 -13.98 -0.01
CA SER A 92 -7.26 -14.56 1.09
C SER A 92 -6.42 -15.74 0.63
N PHE A 93 -6.90 -16.47 -0.37
CA PHE A 93 -6.16 -17.59 -0.96
C PHE A 93 -4.81 -17.12 -1.52
N LEU A 94 -4.79 -15.99 -2.22
CA LEU A 94 -3.55 -15.45 -2.78
C LEU A 94 -2.56 -15.05 -1.69
N PHE A 95 -3.05 -14.48 -0.61
CA PHE A 95 -2.21 -14.12 0.53
C PHE A 95 -1.59 -15.37 1.17
N THR A 96 -2.38 -16.43 1.32
CA THR A 96 -1.90 -17.69 1.86
C THR A 96 -0.82 -18.29 0.96
N CYS A 97 -1.02 -18.27 -0.36
CA CYS A 97 -0.03 -18.74 -1.32
C CYS A 97 1.27 -17.93 -1.22
N TYR A 98 1.14 -16.62 -1.12
CA TYR A 98 2.31 -15.74 -0.97
C TYR A 98 3.15 -16.12 0.25
N ARG A 99 2.48 -16.36 1.38
CA ARG A 99 3.19 -16.67 2.62
C ARG A 99 3.81 -18.06 2.65
N ARG A 100 3.13 -19.05 2.07
CA ARG A 100 3.51 -20.46 2.23
C ARG A 100 4.38 -21.02 1.11
N ILE A 101 4.31 -20.42 -0.08
CA ILE A 101 5.04 -20.91 -1.25
C ILE A 101 6.16 -19.93 -1.58
N PRO A 102 7.43 -20.26 -1.24
CA PRO A 102 8.54 -19.31 -1.45
C PRO A 102 8.73 -18.92 -2.91
N ILE A 103 8.54 -19.86 -3.85
CA ILE A 103 8.68 -19.57 -5.28
C ILE A 103 7.64 -18.56 -5.72
N PHE A 104 6.40 -18.72 -5.25
CA PHE A 104 5.33 -17.78 -5.54
C PHE A 104 5.67 -16.37 -5.02
N ARG A 105 6.20 -16.29 -3.81
CA ARG A 105 6.61 -15.00 -3.24
C ARG A 105 7.70 -14.33 -4.06
N VAL A 106 8.75 -15.06 -4.41
CA VAL A 106 9.85 -14.53 -5.22
C VAL A 106 9.32 -14.05 -6.58
N PHE A 107 8.47 -14.85 -7.20
CA PHE A 107 7.92 -14.55 -8.53
C PHE A 107 7.06 -13.29 -8.48
N THR A 108 6.17 -13.16 -7.48
CA THR A 108 5.29 -12.00 -7.38
C THR A 108 6.08 -10.73 -7.04
N GLU A 109 7.09 -10.83 -6.17
CA GLU A 109 7.91 -9.66 -5.87
C GLU A 109 8.76 -9.25 -7.08
N PHE A 110 9.21 -10.21 -7.87
CA PHE A 110 9.92 -9.92 -9.11
C PHE A 110 9.01 -9.16 -10.08
N ILE A 111 7.78 -9.65 -10.29
CA ILE A 111 6.81 -9.00 -11.15
C ILE A 111 6.47 -7.60 -10.63
N TYR A 112 6.26 -7.47 -9.34
CA TYR A 112 5.97 -6.17 -8.74
C TYR A 112 7.11 -5.18 -9.00
N SER A 113 8.35 -5.61 -8.76
CA SER A 113 9.52 -4.76 -8.98
C SER A 113 9.66 -4.34 -10.44
N TRP A 114 9.40 -5.29 -11.36
CA TRP A 114 9.46 -5.00 -12.77
C TRP A 114 8.41 -3.97 -13.19
N VAL A 115 7.17 -4.16 -12.74
CA VAL A 115 6.09 -3.22 -13.03
C VAL A 115 6.40 -1.85 -12.42
N ALA A 116 6.89 -1.83 -11.17
CA ALA A 116 7.21 -0.57 -10.48
C ALA A 116 8.29 0.23 -11.22
N ARG A 117 9.29 -0.48 -11.77
CA ARG A 117 10.34 0.19 -12.54
C ARG A 117 9.87 0.67 -13.91
N ASN A 118 8.84 0.03 -14.45
CA ASN A 118 8.31 0.36 -15.78
C ASN A 118 6.90 0.94 -15.70
N ARG A 119 6.53 1.51 -14.56
CA ARG A 119 5.17 2.01 -14.37
C ARG A 119 4.78 3.12 -15.35
N HIS A 120 5.77 3.81 -15.90
CA HIS A 120 5.50 4.81 -16.92
C HIS A 120 4.91 4.20 -18.20
N LEU A 121 5.13 2.91 -18.44
CA LEU A 121 4.55 2.21 -19.58
C LEU A 121 3.08 1.83 -19.36
N PHE A 122 2.64 1.82 -18.11
CA PHE A 122 1.29 1.38 -17.74
C PHE A 122 0.36 2.52 -17.32
N SER A 123 0.88 3.73 -17.26
CA SER A 123 0.10 4.90 -16.83
C SER A 123 -0.74 5.55 -17.94
#